data_3964c21e2ea21089a240b13f5e9fc1dc
#
_entry.id   3964c21e2ea21089a240b13f5e9fc1dc
#
_cell.length_a   1.000
_cell.length_b   1.000
_cell.length_c   1.000
_cell.angle_alpha   90.00
_cell.angle_beta   90.00
_cell.angle_gamma   90.00
#
_symmetry.space_group_name_H-M   'P 1'
#
loop_
_entity.id
_entity.type
_entity.pdbx_description
1 polymer ?
#
loop_
_entity_poly.entity_id
_entity_poly.type
_entity_poly.pdbx_seq_one_letter_code
_entity_poly.pdbx_strand_id
1 'polypeptide(L)'
;MTVEPPSQIAIIGAGPVGLETALYARYLGYEVTVYEQGEVAENVLKWGHVSMFTPCGMNRSPLGVAAIDAQWPDRDSPDDESLITGRNWVDTYLEPLSQTALVSPFLCTQTTVAHIGRARTLKSATPGSADRQELPFRLLLRDSQEKQSTATAEIVIDTTGTYGNPNWMGTGGIPAIGEIDCSSRIDYHIPDIRLVEHERFAGKNILLIGAGYSAATSVVALADIAEKDLDTQITWITRPRRHEAERPLPIRTIVDDVLPLRRSLTDTANRLTKDCNQLRYWPNTTVDEVVWNHQDQHLEVTLGGEHARTHRFDRIVANVGYRPDRNIYRELQVHECYSSEGPIKLAASLLAHQGVDCLQPPDHHPELLRNPEPNFFILGSKSYGRGSDFLFQTGLGQIRDLFRMIHGPDELDLYDNVQATEHRL
;
A
#
# COMPACT_ATOMS: atom_id res chain seq x y z
N MET A 1 -15.73 22.42 11.45
CA MET A 1 -15.57 23.77 10.89
C MET A 1 -15.03 23.60 9.49
N THR A 2 -15.54 24.34 8.55
CA THR A 2 -15.06 24.40 7.17
C THR A 2 -13.74 25.18 7.14
N VAL A 3 -12.82 24.76 6.29
CA VAL A 3 -11.59 25.46 5.97
C VAL A 3 -11.68 25.88 4.51
N GLU A 4 -11.88 27.18 4.28
CA GLU A 4 -12.18 27.70 2.95
C GLU A 4 -10.90 27.93 2.12
N PRO A 5 -10.98 27.76 0.78
CA PRO A 5 -9.89 28.17 -0.12
C PRO A 5 -9.63 29.70 0.01
N PRO A 6 -8.36 30.14 -0.16
CA PRO A 6 -7.20 29.41 -0.66
C PRO A 6 -6.29 28.78 0.42
N SER A 7 -6.84 28.11 1.43
CA SER A 7 -6.02 27.50 2.48
C SER A 7 -4.99 26.51 1.91
N GLN A 8 -3.84 26.43 2.63
CA GLN A 8 -2.70 25.61 2.24
C GLN A 8 -2.85 24.15 2.69
N ILE A 9 -2.79 23.22 1.75
CA ILE A 9 -2.82 21.79 1.99
C ILE A 9 -1.46 21.16 1.65
N ALA A 10 -0.84 20.49 2.63
CA ALA A 10 0.29 19.61 2.37
C ALA A 10 -0.20 18.18 2.24
N ILE A 11 0.04 17.56 1.09
CA ILE A 11 -0.24 16.15 0.80
C ILE A 11 1.09 15.40 0.83
N ILE A 12 1.16 14.28 1.56
CA ILE A 12 2.38 13.53 1.73
C ILE A 12 2.26 12.20 0.99
N GLY A 13 3.08 12.03 -0.04
CA GLY A 13 3.07 10.91 -0.97
C GLY A 13 2.37 11.23 -2.30
N ALA A 14 3.08 11.02 -3.42
CA ALA A 14 2.56 11.12 -4.78
C ALA A 14 2.19 9.74 -5.37
N GLY A 15 1.61 8.89 -4.53
CA GLY A 15 0.95 7.66 -4.95
C GLY A 15 -0.46 7.94 -5.50
N PRO A 16 -1.21 6.89 -5.86
CA PRO A 16 -2.53 7.03 -6.50
C PRO A 16 -3.49 7.94 -5.73
N VAL A 17 -3.64 7.73 -4.42
CA VAL A 17 -4.55 8.53 -3.57
C VAL A 17 -4.03 9.96 -3.38
N GLY A 18 -2.71 10.16 -3.31
CA GLY A 18 -2.12 11.49 -3.17
C GLY A 18 -2.32 12.37 -4.40
N LEU A 19 -2.13 11.82 -5.59
CA LEU A 19 -2.36 12.52 -6.86
C LEU A 19 -3.82 12.91 -7.04
N GLU A 20 -4.75 11.99 -6.76
CA GLU A 20 -6.19 12.26 -6.80
C GLU A 20 -6.61 13.31 -5.75
N THR A 21 -6.03 13.24 -4.55
CA THR A 21 -6.29 14.24 -3.51
C THR A 21 -5.83 15.63 -3.96
N ALA A 22 -4.67 15.70 -4.60
CA ALA A 22 -4.14 16.96 -5.15
C ALA A 22 -5.05 17.51 -6.24
N LEU A 23 -5.45 16.68 -7.20
CA LEU A 23 -6.36 17.06 -8.27
C LEU A 23 -7.68 17.60 -7.71
N TYR A 24 -8.31 16.85 -6.80
CA TYR A 24 -9.60 17.23 -6.20
C TYR A 24 -9.49 18.57 -5.44
N ALA A 25 -8.44 18.74 -4.62
CA ALA A 25 -8.19 19.98 -3.89
C ALA A 25 -8.00 21.18 -4.82
N ARG A 26 -7.24 21.00 -5.91
CA ARG A 26 -6.99 22.05 -6.90
C ARG A 26 -8.27 22.48 -7.62
N TYR A 27 -9.15 21.54 -7.95
CA TYR A 27 -10.47 21.90 -8.51
C TYR A 27 -11.32 22.75 -7.55
N LEU A 28 -11.18 22.54 -6.26
CA LEU A 28 -11.87 23.32 -5.23
C LEU A 28 -11.18 24.66 -4.89
N GLY A 29 -10.02 24.96 -5.51
CA GLY A 29 -9.31 26.21 -5.33
C GLY A 29 -8.34 26.28 -4.14
N TYR A 30 -8.01 25.14 -3.51
CA TYR A 30 -6.99 25.11 -2.46
C TYR A 30 -5.57 25.29 -3.02
N GLU A 31 -4.69 25.88 -2.22
CA GLU A 31 -3.25 25.86 -2.47
C GLU A 31 -2.67 24.53 -1.99
N VAL A 32 -2.10 23.76 -2.93
CA VAL A 32 -1.61 22.42 -2.66
C VAL A 32 -0.10 22.35 -2.81
N THR A 33 0.56 21.58 -1.94
CA THR A 33 1.92 21.10 -2.16
C THR A 33 1.93 19.60 -1.88
N VAL A 34 2.38 18.81 -2.86
CA VAL A 34 2.56 17.35 -2.73
C VAL A 34 4.03 17.05 -2.51
N TYR A 35 4.37 16.44 -1.39
CA TYR A 35 5.73 16.00 -1.06
C TYR A 35 5.87 14.50 -1.32
N GLU A 36 6.81 14.13 -2.18
CA GLU A 36 7.13 12.74 -2.50
C GLU A 36 8.61 12.48 -2.26
N GLN A 37 8.93 11.44 -1.48
CA GLN A 37 10.31 11.10 -1.14
C GLN A 37 11.13 10.59 -2.32
N GLY A 38 10.49 9.92 -3.28
CA GLY A 38 11.09 9.37 -4.48
C GLY A 38 10.47 9.96 -5.74
N GLU A 39 10.17 9.06 -6.69
CA GLU A 39 9.46 9.39 -7.92
C GLU A 39 7.94 9.21 -7.76
N VAL A 40 7.18 9.81 -8.66
CA VAL A 40 5.73 9.61 -8.72
C VAL A 40 5.39 8.13 -8.81
N ALA A 41 4.46 7.68 -7.98
CA ALA A 41 3.99 6.29 -7.93
C ALA A 41 5.10 5.24 -7.75
N GLU A 42 6.25 5.59 -7.17
CA GLU A 42 7.41 4.71 -7.01
C GLU A 42 7.06 3.35 -6.37
N ASN A 43 6.21 3.35 -5.36
CA ASN A 43 5.79 2.10 -4.73
C ASN A 43 4.93 1.22 -5.64
N VAL A 44 4.16 1.80 -6.58
CA VAL A 44 3.44 1.04 -7.61
C VAL A 44 4.43 0.43 -8.61
N LEU A 45 5.44 1.18 -9.00
CA LEU A 45 6.50 0.70 -9.90
C LEU A 45 7.27 -0.49 -9.33
N LYS A 46 7.47 -0.58 -8.01
CA LYS A 46 8.12 -1.73 -7.35
C LYS A 46 7.39 -3.06 -7.58
N TRP A 47 6.09 -3.03 -7.79
CA TRP A 47 5.29 -4.20 -8.17
C TRP A 47 4.66 -4.04 -9.58
N GLY A 48 5.25 -3.18 -10.40
CA GLY A 48 4.74 -2.81 -11.71
C GLY A 48 4.52 -3.98 -12.68
N HIS A 49 5.22 -5.09 -12.51
CA HIS A 49 5.07 -6.31 -13.31
C HIS A 49 3.84 -7.16 -12.92
N VAL A 50 3.20 -6.88 -11.78
CA VAL A 50 2.06 -7.63 -11.26
C VAL A 50 0.78 -7.14 -11.89
N SER A 51 -0.06 -8.06 -12.41
CA SER A 51 -1.40 -7.75 -12.90
C SER A 51 -2.36 -7.46 -11.74
N MET A 52 -3.16 -6.42 -11.91
CA MET A 52 -4.19 -6.05 -10.94
C MET A 52 -5.39 -7.00 -11.06
N PHE A 53 -6.05 -7.29 -9.96
CA PHE A 53 -7.25 -8.15 -9.96
C PHE A 53 -8.51 -7.42 -10.44
N THR A 54 -8.53 -6.10 -10.27
CA THR A 54 -9.63 -5.23 -10.67
C THR A 54 -9.39 -4.65 -12.06
N PRO A 55 -10.44 -4.47 -12.87
CA PRO A 55 -10.32 -3.89 -14.20
C PRO A 55 -9.87 -2.42 -14.15
N CYS A 56 -9.39 -1.92 -15.30
CA CYS A 56 -8.82 -0.58 -15.44
C CYS A 56 -9.77 0.53 -14.95
N GLY A 57 -11.06 0.44 -15.31
CA GLY A 57 -12.06 1.41 -14.89
C GLY A 57 -12.24 1.55 -13.37
N MET A 58 -11.93 0.49 -12.60
CA MET A 58 -11.91 0.57 -11.14
C MET A 58 -10.64 1.22 -10.57
N ASN A 59 -9.64 1.49 -11.40
CA ASN A 59 -8.34 2.01 -11.00
C ASN A 59 -8.08 3.41 -11.57
N ARG A 60 -9.11 4.11 -11.98
CA ARG A 60 -9.06 5.51 -12.42
C ARG A 60 -10.32 6.26 -11.97
N SER A 61 -10.22 7.57 -11.79
CA SER A 61 -11.37 8.42 -11.47
C SER A 61 -11.90 9.12 -12.70
N PRO A 62 -13.21 9.42 -12.78
CA PRO A 62 -13.77 10.27 -13.86
C PRO A 62 -13.09 11.63 -13.92
N LEU A 63 -12.81 12.23 -12.76
CA LEU A 63 -12.13 13.52 -12.66
C LEU A 63 -10.71 13.48 -13.21
N GLY A 64 -9.94 12.43 -12.86
CA GLY A 64 -8.58 12.23 -13.33
C GLY A 64 -8.53 11.98 -14.83
N VAL A 65 -9.44 11.15 -15.37
CA VAL A 65 -9.56 10.91 -16.81
C VAL A 65 -9.87 12.23 -17.53
N ALA A 66 -10.86 12.97 -17.07
CA ALA A 66 -11.22 14.26 -17.69
C ALA A 66 -10.06 15.27 -17.65
N ALA A 67 -9.28 15.32 -16.59
CA ALA A 67 -8.12 16.20 -16.49
C ALA A 67 -6.99 15.80 -17.47
N ILE A 68 -6.77 14.51 -17.66
CA ILE A 68 -5.80 13.97 -18.61
C ILE A 68 -6.25 14.25 -20.05
N ASP A 69 -7.49 13.94 -20.39
CA ASP A 69 -8.05 14.09 -21.74
C ASP A 69 -8.13 15.56 -22.16
N ALA A 70 -8.42 16.47 -21.22
CA ALA A 70 -8.38 17.91 -21.48
C ALA A 70 -7.00 18.40 -21.90
N GLN A 71 -5.93 17.75 -21.44
CA GLN A 71 -4.55 18.11 -21.78
C GLN A 71 -4.02 17.33 -22.99
N TRP A 72 -4.45 16.09 -23.18
CA TRP A 72 -4.02 15.20 -24.28
C TRP A 72 -5.23 14.47 -24.91
N PRO A 73 -6.06 15.15 -25.70
CA PRO A 73 -7.32 14.61 -26.21
C PRO A 73 -7.16 13.41 -27.17
N ASP A 74 -6.03 13.28 -27.82
CA ASP A 74 -5.76 12.19 -28.78
C ASP A 74 -5.01 11.00 -28.14
N ARG A 75 -4.96 10.91 -26.81
CA ARG A 75 -4.23 9.86 -26.12
C ARG A 75 -5.00 8.55 -26.10
N ASP A 76 -4.32 7.46 -26.43
CA ASP A 76 -4.86 6.11 -26.23
C ASP A 76 -5.02 5.81 -24.73
N SER A 77 -6.20 5.36 -24.35
CA SER A 77 -6.52 4.92 -22.99
C SER A 77 -6.93 3.44 -23.00
N PRO A 78 -6.51 2.65 -22.02
CA PRO A 78 -6.96 1.27 -21.93
C PRO A 78 -8.49 1.20 -21.78
N ASP A 79 -9.08 0.11 -22.29
CA ASP A 79 -10.49 -0.19 -22.08
C ASP A 79 -10.78 -0.41 -20.58
N ASP A 80 -11.95 0.04 -20.10
CA ASP A 80 -12.35 -0.06 -18.70
C ASP A 80 -12.38 -1.48 -18.15
N GLU A 81 -12.74 -2.46 -18.98
CA GLU A 81 -12.83 -3.87 -18.60
C GLU A 81 -11.47 -4.59 -18.66
N SER A 82 -10.44 -3.97 -19.24
CA SER A 82 -9.13 -4.58 -19.38
C SER A 82 -8.43 -4.73 -18.03
N LEU A 83 -7.75 -5.88 -17.84
CA LEU A 83 -6.85 -6.09 -16.72
C LEU A 83 -5.47 -5.53 -17.08
N ILE A 84 -4.95 -4.66 -16.23
CA ILE A 84 -3.67 -3.99 -16.44
C ILE A 84 -2.67 -4.35 -15.34
N THR A 85 -1.39 -4.20 -15.65
CA THR A 85 -0.31 -4.31 -14.66
C THR A 85 -0.15 -3.00 -13.89
N GLY A 86 0.56 -3.04 -12.75
CA GLY A 86 0.93 -1.82 -12.03
C GLY A 86 1.73 -0.84 -12.91
N ARG A 87 2.61 -1.35 -13.80
CA ARG A 87 3.36 -0.52 -14.75
C ARG A 87 2.40 0.17 -15.74
N ASN A 88 1.48 -0.59 -16.34
CA ASN A 88 0.49 0.00 -17.25
C ASN A 88 -0.35 1.06 -16.53
N TRP A 89 -0.71 0.84 -15.26
CA TRP A 89 -1.45 1.83 -14.47
C TRP A 89 -0.65 3.13 -14.30
N VAL A 90 0.64 3.03 -13.99
CA VAL A 90 1.51 4.21 -13.90
C VAL A 90 1.59 4.91 -15.26
N ASP A 91 1.93 4.18 -16.32
CA ASP A 91 2.20 4.76 -17.64
C ASP A 91 0.93 5.35 -18.28
N THR A 92 -0.24 4.77 -18.00
CA THR A 92 -1.50 5.19 -18.65
C THR A 92 -2.37 6.11 -17.80
N TYR A 93 -2.13 6.21 -16.51
CA TYR A 93 -2.96 7.03 -15.64
C TYR A 93 -2.18 7.88 -14.63
N LEU A 94 -1.36 7.29 -13.75
CA LEU A 94 -0.77 8.03 -12.63
C LEU A 94 0.27 9.05 -13.07
N GLU A 95 1.16 8.68 -13.96
CA GLU A 95 2.18 9.59 -14.50
C GLU A 95 1.53 10.72 -15.32
N PRO A 96 0.61 10.46 -16.27
CA PRO A 96 -0.11 11.52 -16.96
C PRO A 96 -0.88 12.45 -16.01
N LEU A 97 -1.59 11.90 -15.00
CA LEU A 97 -2.28 12.70 -14.01
C LEU A 97 -1.32 13.65 -13.30
N SER A 98 -0.15 13.16 -12.93
CA SER A 98 0.90 13.96 -12.27
C SER A 98 1.45 15.08 -13.15
N GLN A 99 1.41 14.90 -14.47
CA GLN A 99 1.92 15.86 -15.47
C GLN A 99 0.86 16.89 -15.88
N THR A 100 -0.40 16.77 -15.43
CA THR A 100 -1.44 17.76 -15.72
C THR A 100 -1.07 19.13 -15.15
N ALA A 101 -1.54 20.20 -15.80
CA ALA A 101 -1.35 21.57 -15.32
C ALA A 101 -1.96 21.82 -13.92
N LEU A 102 -2.89 20.97 -13.49
CA LEU A 102 -3.52 21.05 -12.17
C LEU A 102 -2.68 20.42 -11.06
N VAL A 103 -1.77 19.51 -11.37
CA VAL A 103 -0.98 18.75 -10.38
C VAL A 103 0.52 19.07 -10.49
N SER A 104 1.09 19.03 -11.68
CA SER A 104 2.54 19.13 -11.93
C SER A 104 3.23 20.33 -11.24
N PRO A 105 2.68 21.56 -11.25
CA PRO A 105 3.36 22.71 -10.64
C PRO A 105 3.49 22.61 -9.10
N PHE A 106 2.78 21.69 -8.49
CA PHE A 106 2.66 21.55 -7.03
C PHE A 106 3.33 20.28 -6.49
N LEU A 107 4.01 19.52 -7.36
CA LEU A 107 4.77 18.34 -6.99
C LEU A 107 6.19 18.69 -6.54
N CYS A 108 6.56 18.22 -5.35
CA CYS A 108 7.92 18.29 -4.82
C CYS A 108 8.43 16.85 -4.64
N THR A 109 8.94 16.25 -5.72
CA THR A 109 9.60 14.94 -5.69
C THR A 109 10.95 15.01 -4.99
N GLN A 110 11.58 13.87 -4.69
CA GLN A 110 12.86 13.76 -3.98
C GLN A 110 12.89 14.57 -2.67
N THR A 111 11.72 14.69 -2.02
CA THR A 111 11.53 15.47 -0.81
C THR A 111 10.79 14.67 0.25
N THR A 112 11.52 14.18 1.23
CA THR A 112 10.97 13.41 2.35
C THR A 112 10.40 14.35 3.41
N VAL A 113 9.15 14.13 3.82
CA VAL A 113 8.62 14.70 5.07
C VAL A 113 9.04 13.80 6.22
N ALA A 114 10.05 14.22 6.98
CA ALA A 114 10.61 13.42 8.06
C ALA A 114 9.75 13.45 9.33
N HIS A 115 9.22 14.63 9.70
CA HIS A 115 8.38 14.81 10.87
C HIS A 115 7.33 15.89 10.66
N ILE A 116 6.19 15.71 11.33
CA ILE A 116 5.09 16.68 11.37
C ILE A 116 4.78 17.00 12.83
N GLY A 117 4.63 18.28 13.12
CA GLY A 117 4.16 18.77 14.42
C GLY A 117 3.28 20.00 14.26
N ARG A 118 2.64 20.45 15.34
CA ARG A 118 1.97 21.74 15.38
C ARG A 118 2.97 22.84 15.71
N ALA A 119 2.90 23.95 14.98
CA ALA A 119 3.70 25.11 15.31
C ALA A 119 3.34 25.63 16.72
N ARG A 120 4.37 25.93 17.51
CA ARG A 120 4.25 26.59 18.84
C ARG A 120 3.50 25.77 19.91
N THR A 121 3.19 24.48 19.70
CA THR A 121 2.55 23.66 20.73
C THR A 121 3.08 22.24 20.70
N LEU A 122 3.10 21.56 21.82
CA LEU A 122 3.52 20.17 21.95
C LEU A 122 2.31 19.23 21.86
N LYS A 123 2.57 17.97 21.59
CA LYS A 123 1.55 16.93 21.56
C LYS A 123 0.72 16.87 22.85
N SER A 124 1.35 17.02 23.99
CA SER A 124 0.74 16.94 25.31
C SER A 124 -0.09 18.16 25.71
N ALA A 125 0.03 19.27 24.97
CA ALA A 125 -0.70 20.50 25.27
C ALA A 125 -2.12 20.46 24.71
N THR A 126 -3.07 21.02 25.45
CA THR A 126 -4.48 21.21 25.04
C THR A 126 -5.09 20.00 24.32
N PRO A 127 -5.15 18.81 24.97
CA PRO A 127 -5.68 17.60 24.31
C PRO A 127 -7.13 17.81 23.89
N GLY A 128 -7.41 17.55 22.60
CA GLY A 128 -8.76 17.66 22.03
C GLY A 128 -9.31 19.09 21.96
N SER A 129 -8.47 20.12 22.22
CA SER A 129 -8.90 21.51 22.13
C SER A 129 -9.01 21.99 20.68
N ALA A 130 -10.06 22.78 20.41
CA ALA A 130 -10.23 23.48 19.13
C ALA A 130 -9.12 24.52 18.88
N ASP A 131 -8.48 25.04 19.93
CA ASP A 131 -7.40 26.04 19.81
C ASP A 131 -6.22 25.52 18.99
N ARG A 132 -6.02 24.20 18.95
CA ARG A 132 -4.99 23.59 18.09
C ARG A 132 -5.24 23.83 16.61
N GLN A 133 -6.50 23.99 16.21
CA GLN A 133 -6.87 24.24 14.82
C GLN A 133 -6.38 25.60 14.29
N GLU A 134 -6.22 26.58 15.16
CA GLU A 134 -5.73 27.93 14.80
C GLU A 134 -4.23 27.95 14.49
N LEU A 135 -3.49 26.91 14.87
CA LEU A 135 -2.07 26.82 14.66
C LEU A 135 -1.75 26.00 13.39
N PRO A 136 -0.91 26.47 12.48
CA PRO A 136 -0.51 25.69 11.32
C PRO A 136 0.33 24.47 11.72
N PHE A 137 0.35 23.48 10.85
CA PHE A 137 1.35 22.42 10.93
C PHE A 137 2.72 22.94 10.53
N ARG A 138 3.75 22.35 11.11
CA ARG A 138 5.14 22.50 10.71
C ARG A 138 5.68 21.14 10.28
N LEU A 139 6.18 21.08 9.05
CA LEU A 139 6.78 19.90 8.45
C LEU A 139 8.29 20.07 8.41
N LEU A 140 9.03 19.07 8.87
CA LEU A 140 10.47 18.97 8.65
C LEU A 140 10.70 18.20 7.35
N LEU A 141 11.31 18.85 6.39
CA LEU A 141 11.61 18.31 5.07
C LEU A 141 13.09 17.94 4.95
N ARG A 142 13.38 16.94 4.14
CA ARG A 142 14.73 16.50 3.78
C ARG A 142 14.78 16.20 2.29
N ASP A 143 15.68 16.83 1.58
CA ASP A 143 15.88 16.60 0.13
C ASP A 143 16.82 15.40 -0.13
N SER A 144 17.06 15.09 -1.41
CA SER A 144 17.95 14.01 -1.84
C SER A 144 19.41 14.17 -1.43
N GLN A 145 19.81 15.37 -1.01
CA GLN A 145 21.15 15.68 -0.49
C GLN A 145 21.18 15.71 1.05
N GLU A 146 20.14 15.19 1.72
CA GLU A 146 19.98 15.19 3.18
C GLU A 146 19.88 16.62 3.78
N LYS A 147 19.74 17.68 2.98
CA LYS A 147 19.56 19.04 3.44
C LYS A 147 18.16 19.21 4.02
N GLN A 148 18.10 19.74 5.22
CA GLN A 148 16.86 19.97 5.92
C GLN A 148 16.31 21.37 5.69
N SER A 149 14.99 21.44 5.57
CA SER A 149 14.20 22.67 5.51
C SER A 149 12.87 22.48 6.23
N THR A 150 12.08 23.53 6.33
CA THR A 150 10.75 23.43 6.93
C THR A 150 9.70 24.07 6.04
N ALA A 151 8.49 23.48 6.04
CA ALA A 151 7.29 24.05 5.44
C ALA A 151 6.18 24.17 6.48
N THR A 152 5.14 24.93 6.14
CA THR A 152 3.92 25.06 6.93
C THR A 152 2.70 24.75 6.09
N ALA A 153 1.63 24.25 6.74
CA ALA A 153 0.34 24.01 6.08
C ALA A 153 -0.78 24.12 7.11
N GLU A 154 -1.97 24.49 6.68
CA GLU A 154 -3.18 24.55 7.52
C GLU A 154 -3.86 23.18 7.61
N ILE A 155 -3.73 22.40 6.55
CA ILE A 155 -4.23 21.02 6.46
C ILE A 155 -3.09 20.11 6.04
N VAL A 156 -2.98 18.93 6.65
CA VAL A 156 -2.03 17.89 6.25
C VAL A 156 -2.79 16.59 5.97
N ILE A 157 -2.54 16.02 4.80
CA ILE A 157 -3.14 14.76 4.36
C ILE A 157 -2.01 13.75 4.12
N ASP A 158 -1.96 12.71 4.94
CA ASP A 158 -0.98 11.63 4.83
C ASP A 158 -1.54 10.53 3.91
N THR A 159 -0.94 10.39 2.75
CA THR A 159 -1.25 9.37 1.72
C THR A 159 -0.05 8.47 1.42
N THR A 160 0.90 8.36 2.36
CA THR A 160 2.18 7.65 2.18
C THR A 160 2.03 6.14 2.00
N GLY A 161 0.86 5.58 2.29
CA GLY A 161 0.61 4.14 2.19
C GLY A 161 1.40 3.31 3.21
N THR A 162 1.55 2.02 2.93
CA THR A 162 2.20 1.05 3.82
C THR A 162 3.35 0.28 3.14
N TYR A 163 3.46 0.32 1.81
CA TYR A 163 4.32 -0.56 1.03
C TYR A 163 5.82 -0.40 1.34
N GLY A 164 6.27 0.77 1.76
CA GLY A 164 7.64 1.02 2.19
C GLY A 164 8.01 0.45 3.57
N ASN A 165 7.05 -0.12 4.33
CA ASN A 165 7.26 -0.58 5.69
C ASN A 165 6.76 -2.03 5.89
N PRO A 166 7.54 -3.05 5.46
CA PRO A 166 7.15 -4.45 5.57
C PRO A 166 7.07 -4.92 7.02
N ASN A 167 6.24 -5.93 7.26
CA ASN A 167 6.24 -6.65 8.52
C ASN A 167 7.48 -7.55 8.61
N TRP A 168 7.79 -7.99 9.83
CA TRP A 168 8.84 -8.97 10.07
C TRP A 168 8.36 -10.40 9.84
N MET A 169 9.27 -11.28 9.42
CA MET A 169 8.97 -12.69 9.19
C MET A 169 9.08 -13.54 10.46
N GLY A 170 9.69 -13.01 11.52
CA GLY A 170 9.88 -13.74 12.75
C GLY A 170 8.59 -14.03 13.51
N THR A 171 8.69 -14.96 14.46
CA THR A 171 7.59 -15.42 15.30
C THR A 171 7.00 -14.27 16.11
N GLY A 172 5.66 -14.21 16.15
CA GLY A 172 4.95 -13.16 16.91
C GLY A 172 4.95 -11.78 16.25
N GLY A 173 5.50 -11.63 15.01
CA GLY A 173 5.54 -10.37 14.27
C GLY A 173 6.66 -9.43 14.68
N ILE A 174 7.62 -9.93 15.47
CA ILE A 174 8.91 -9.27 15.76
C ILE A 174 9.97 -9.81 14.78
N PRO A 175 11.12 -9.13 14.62
CA PRO A 175 12.20 -9.66 13.81
C PRO A 175 12.66 -11.04 14.31
N ALA A 176 12.93 -11.97 13.41
CA ALA A 176 13.72 -13.15 13.74
C ALA A 176 15.14 -12.73 14.14
N ILE A 177 15.84 -13.58 14.89
CA ILE A 177 17.25 -13.33 15.24
C ILE A 177 18.04 -13.15 13.94
N GLY A 178 18.77 -12.04 13.80
CA GLY A 178 19.57 -11.72 12.62
C GLY A 178 18.78 -11.21 11.39
N GLU A 179 17.45 -11.16 11.44
CA GLU A 179 16.62 -10.67 10.31
C GLU A 179 16.96 -9.22 9.92
N ILE A 180 17.19 -8.35 10.91
CA ILE A 180 17.54 -6.94 10.66
C ILE A 180 18.89 -6.87 9.93
N ASP A 181 19.89 -7.62 10.36
CA ASP A 181 21.23 -7.62 9.77
C ASP A 181 21.23 -8.23 8.36
N CYS A 182 20.32 -9.17 8.11
CA CYS A 182 20.15 -9.83 6.81
C CYS A 182 19.12 -9.14 5.90
N SER A 183 18.50 -8.04 6.33
CA SER A 183 17.36 -7.41 5.63
C SER A 183 17.62 -7.08 4.16
N SER A 184 18.85 -6.66 3.81
CA SER A 184 19.24 -6.38 2.42
C SER A 184 19.34 -7.63 1.52
N ARG A 185 19.21 -8.85 2.08
CA ARG A 185 19.23 -10.14 1.39
C ARG A 185 17.89 -10.84 1.36
N ILE A 186 16.85 -10.17 1.91
CA ILE A 186 15.49 -10.66 2.00
C ILE A 186 14.61 -9.79 1.10
N ASP A 187 13.92 -10.44 0.17
CA ASP A 187 12.97 -9.76 -0.72
C ASP A 187 11.60 -9.69 -0.03
N TYR A 188 11.26 -8.52 0.56
CA TYR A 188 9.95 -8.30 1.22
C TYR A 188 8.84 -7.92 0.24
N HIS A 189 9.22 -7.47 -0.95
CA HIS A 189 8.30 -7.16 -2.06
C HIS A 189 8.12 -8.37 -2.98
N ILE A 190 7.25 -8.24 -3.98
CA ILE A 190 7.12 -9.25 -5.03
C ILE A 190 8.22 -9.00 -6.05
N PRO A 191 9.25 -9.86 -6.17
CA PRO A 191 10.29 -9.67 -7.18
C PRO A 191 9.77 -10.00 -8.58
N ASP A 192 10.34 -9.38 -9.62
CA ASP A 192 10.03 -9.70 -11.02
C ASP A 192 10.80 -10.96 -11.47
N ILE A 193 10.38 -12.09 -10.91
CA ILE A 193 11.01 -13.40 -11.05
C ILE A 193 11.02 -13.89 -12.51
N ARG A 194 10.01 -13.53 -13.30
CA ARG A 194 9.86 -14.02 -14.66
C ARG A 194 10.73 -13.31 -15.69
N LEU A 195 11.08 -12.05 -15.42
CA LEU A 195 11.78 -11.20 -16.38
C LEU A 195 13.09 -10.64 -15.80
N VAL A 196 13.03 -9.50 -15.14
CA VAL A 196 14.23 -8.73 -14.76
C VAL A 196 15.10 -9.47 -13.74
N GLU A 197 14.50 -10.22 -12.83
CA GLU A 197 15.23 -10.86 -11.74
C GLU A 197 15.37 -12.39 -11.91
N HIS A 198 15.07 -12.91 -13.10
CA HIS A 198 15.10 -14.36 -13.39
C HIS A 198 16.38 -15.05 -12.92
N GLU A 199 17.55 -14.51 -13.24
CA GLU A 199 18.86 -15.09 -12.89
C GLU A 199 19.14 -15.14 -11.38
N ARG A 200 18.45 -14.30 -10.60
CA ARG A 200 18.58 -14.33 -9.13
C ARG A 200 17.92 -15.55 -8.51
N PHE A 201 16.98 -16.19 -9.21
CA PHE A 201 16.14 -17.27 -8.70
C PHE A 201 16.36 -18.61 -9.42
N ALA A 202 16.72 -18.60 -10.71
CA ALA A 202 17.00 -19.83 -11.46
C ALA A 202 18.17 -20.61 -10.85
N GLY A 203 18.00 -21.94 -10.68
CA GLY A 203 18.98 -22.84 -10.07
C GLY A 203 19.22 -22.58 -8.57
N LYS A 204 18.30 -21.94 -7.86
CA LYS A 204 18.46 -21.57 -6.45
C LYS A 204 17.54 -22.37 -5.52
N ASN A 205 17.98 -22.52 -4.27
CA ASN A 205 17.15 -22.99 -3.18
C ASN A 205 16.49 -21.80 -2.49
N ILE A 206 15.17 -21.68 -2.61
CA ILE A 206 14.40 -20.47 -2.27
C ILE A 206 13.47 -20.77 -1.10
N LEU A 207 13.47 -19.91 -0.10
CA LEU A 207 12.47 -19.88 0.96
C LEU A 207 11.42 -18.82 0.63
N LEU A 208 10.18 -19.24 0.44
CA LEU A 208 9.01 -18.34 0.31
C LEU A 208 8.20 -18.34 1.60
N ILE A 209 7.93 -17.15 2.13
CA ILE A 209 7.20 -16.96 3.38
C ILE A 209 5.96 -16.11 3.12
N GLY A 210 4.78 -16.61 3.49
CA GLY A 210 3.55 -15.83 3.39
C GLY A 210 2.34 -16.64 2.96
N ALA A 211 1.16 -16.09 3.19
CA ALA A 211 -0.13 -16.74 2.95
C ALA A 211 -1.16 -15.81 2.27
N GLY A 212 -0.70 -14.70 1.70
CA GLY A 212 -1.50 -13.74 0.95
C GLY A 212 -1.29 -13.83 -0.56
N TYR A 213 -1.98 -12.99 -1.31
CA TYR A 213 -1.90 -12.96 -2.78
C TYR A 213 -0.50 -12.62 -3.30
N SER A 214 0.30 -11.84 -2.57
CA SER A 214 1.70 -11.62 -2.92
C SER A 214 2.50 -12.92 -2.94
N ALA A 215 2.32 -13.78 -1.92
CA ALA A 215 2.97 -15.09 -1.89
C ALA A 215 2.42 -16.04 -2.99
N ALA A 216 1.11 -15.96 -3.31
CA ALA A 216 0.53 -16.68 -4.43
C ALA A 216 1.17 -16.25 -5.77
N THR A 217 1.35 -14.96 -5.99
CA THR A 217 2.01 -14.42 -7.18
C THR A 217 3.46 -14.90 -7.27
N SER A 218 4.20 -14.82 -6.15
CA SER A 218 5.60 -15.25 -6.10
C SER A 218 5.74 -16.76 -6.34
N VAL A 219 4.90 -17.61 -5.71
CA VAL A 219 5.03 -19.07 -5.88
C VAL A 219 4.71 -19.51 -7.30
N VAL A 220 3.71 -18.90 -7.96
CA VAL A 220 3.38 -19.22 -9.35
C VAL A 220 4.52 -18.84 -10.27
N ALA A 221 5.15 -17.66 -10.06
CA ALA A 221 6.31 -17.25 -10.84
C ALA A 221 7.55 -18.13 -10.59
N LEU A 222 7.79 -18.55 -9.35
CA LEU A 222 8.88 -19.48 -9.00
C LEU A 222 8.66 -20.86 -9.61
N ALA A 223 7.43 -21.38 -9.62
CA ALA A 223 7.10 -22.66 -10.23
C ALA A 223 7.35 -22.65 -11.75
N ASP A 224 7.01 -21.55 -12.44
CA ASP A 224 7.28 -21.40 -13.88
C ASP A 224 8.79 -21.48 -14.20
N ILE A 225 9.66 -21.01 -13.30
CA ILE A 225 11.12 -21.19 -13.44
C ILE A 225 11.51 -22.63 -13.14
N ALA A 226 11.01 -23.21 -12.04
CA ALA A 226 11.36 -24.55 -11.61
C ALA A 226 10.96 -25.64 -12.62
N GLU A 227 9.94 -25.41 -13.44
CA GLU A 227 9.57 -26.28 -14.57
C GLU A 227 10.65 -26.31 -15.66
N LYS A 228 11.37 -25.20 -15.85
CA LYS A 228 12.40 -25.03 -16.89
C LYS A 228 13.81 -25.34 -16.37
N ASP A 229 14.03 -25.09 -15.10
CA ASP A 229 15.31 -25.31 -14.40
C ASP A 229 15.06 -26.18 -13.15
N LEU A 230 15.32 -27.48 -13.29
CA LEU A 230 15.05 -28.50 -12.27
C LEU A 230 15.93 -28.36 -11.01
N ASP A 231 17.02 -27.58 -11.08
CA ASP A 231 17.88 -27.27 -9.94
C ASP A 231 17.23 -26.20 -9.01
N THR A 232 16.22 -25.50 -9.52
CA THR A 232 15.45 -24.55 -8.72
C THR A 232 14.58 -25.30 -7.71
N GLN A 233 14.76 -25.06 -6.43
CA GLN A 233 14.00 -25.69 -5.34
C GLN A 233 13.27 -24.63 -4.52
N ILE A 234 12.01 -24.89 -4.19
CA ILE A 234 11.14 -23.95 -3.48
C ILE A 234 10.67 -24.59 -2.18
N THR A 235 10.91 -23.92 -1.07
CA THR A 235 10.27 -24.24 0.21
C THR A 235 9.32 -23.14 0.57
N TRP A 236 8.02 -23.43 0.57
CA TRP A 236 6.99 -22.46 0.92
C TRP A 236 6.49 -22.72 2.33
N ILE A 237 6.60 -21.72 3.23
CA ILE A 237 6.16 -21.83 4.61
C ILE A 237 5.02 -20.87 4.93
N THR A 238 4.10 -21.31 5.77
CA THR A 238 3.02 -20.47 6.33
C THR A 238 2.94 -20.65 7.84
N ARG A 239 2.65 -19.54 8.54
CA ARG A 239 2.49 -19.55 10.00
C ARG A 239 1.25 -20.35 10.42
N PRO A 240 1.22 -20.88 11.68
CA PRO A 240 0.02 -21.50 12.24
C PRO A 240 -1.18 -20.55 12.20
N ARG A 241 -2.32 -21.06 11.78
CA ARG A 241 -3.60 -20.35 11.82
C ARG A 241 -4.50 -20.99 12.86
N ARG A 242 -5.05 -20.20 13.76
CA ARG A 242 -6.02 -20.70 14.75
C ARG A 242 -7.28 -21.15 14.03
N HIS A 243 -7.84 -22.30 14.45
CA HIS A 243 -9.12 -22.84 13.99
C HIS A 243 -9.16 -23.33 12.51
N GLU A 244 -8.03 -23.54 11.87
CA GLU A 244 -7.99 -24.19 10.56
C GLU A 244 -7.65 -25.69 10.68
N ALA A 245 -7.94 -26.44 9.59
CA ALA A 245 -7.67 -27.87 9.50
C ALA A 245 -6.17 -28.19 9.72
N GLU A 246 -5.84 -29.44 10.07
CA GLU A 246 -4.45 -29.89 10.30
C GLU A 246 -3.50 -29.58 9.13
N ARG A 247 -4.02 -29.51 7.89
CA ARG A 247 -3.25 -29.08 6.69
C ARG A 247 -4.03 -28.04 5.92
N PRO A 248 -4.00 -26.77 6.36
CA PRO A 248 -4.69 -25.70 5.66
C PRO A 248 -4.06 -25.46 4.29
N LEU A 249 -4.90 -25.05 3.31
CA LEU A 249 -4.39 -24.54 2.04
C LEU A 249 -3.55 -23.28 2.29
N PRO A 250 -2.43 -23.09 1.55
CA PRO A 250 -1.58 -21.92 1.75
C PRO A 250 -2.35 -20.60 1.58
N ILE A 251 -3.15 -20.52 0.53
CA ILE A 251 -3.97 -19.34 0.23
C ILE A 251 -5.43 -19.65 0.52
N ARG A 252 -6.08 -18.76 1.29
CA ARG A 252 -7.50 -18.86 1.60
C ARG A 252 -8.34 -18.68 0.33
N THR A 253 -9.29 -19.56 0.12
CA THR A 253 -10.24 -19.48 -1.00
C THR A 253 -11.43 -18.62 -0.61
N ILE A 254 -11.84 -17.73 -1.51
CA ILE A 254 -13.09 -16.98 -1.40
C ILE A 254 -14.16 -17.77 -2.16
N VAL A 255 -15.26 -18.08 -1.48
CA VAL A 255 -16.41 -18.73 -2.10
C VAL A 255 -17.05 -17.75 -3.08
N ASP A 256 -17.32 -18.21 -4.33
CA ASP A 256 -17.90 -17.39 -5.39
C ASP A 256 -17.14 -16.09 -5.68
N ASP A 257 -15.80 -16.15 -5.63
CA ASP A 257 -14.94 -15.02 -5.95
C ASP A 257 -15.28 -14.43 -7.33
N VAL A 258 -15.72 -13.19 -7.34
CA VAL A 258 -16.15 -12.48 -8.56
C VAL A 258 -14.98 -11.94 -9.39
N LEU A 259 -13.74 -11.97 -8.86
CA LEU A 259 -12.54 -11.55 -9.57
C LEU A 259 -11.84 -12.76 -10.21
N PRO A 260 -11.99 -12.99 -11.52
CA PRO A 260 -11.51 -14.22 -12.18
C PRO A 260 -10.00 -14.43 -12.03
N LEU A 261 -9.20 -13.36 -12.12
CA LEU A 261 -7.74 -13.45 -11.99
C LEU A 261 -7.32 -13.81 -10.55
N ARG A 262 -7.98 -13.24 -9.53
CA ARG A 262 -7.74 -13.56 -8.12
C ARG A 262 -8.07 -15.02 -7.82
N ARG A 263 -9.22 -15.50 -8.30
CA ARG A 263 -9.62 -16.90 -8.20
C ARG A 263 -8.61 -17.84 -8.86
N SER A 264 -8.28 -17.58 -10.12
CA SER A 264 -7.32 -18.38 -10.89
C SER A 264 -5.94 -18.45 -10.22
N LEU A 265 -5.45 -17.32 -9.70
CA LEU A 265 -4.19 -17.26 -8.95
C LEU A 265 -4.24 -18.12 -7.68
N THR A 266 -5.32 -18.01 -6.92
CA THR A 266 -5.53 -18.79 -5.68
C THR A 266 -5.55 -20.28 -5.96
N ASP A 267 -6.33 -20.71 -6.96
CA ASP A 267 -6.47 -22.12 -7.33
C ASP A 267 -5.14 -22.68 -7.83
N THR A 268 -4.42 -21.91 -8.66
CA THR A 268 -3.12 -22.34 -9.19
C THR A 268 -2.08 -22.46 -8.06
N ALA A 269 -1.95 -21.46 -7.19
CA ALA A 269 -1.00 -21.50 -6.10
C ALA A 269 -1.27 -22.67 -5.13
N ASN A 270 -2.53 -22.92 -4.80
CA ASN A 270 -2.91 -24.03 -3.94
C ASN A 270 -2.64 -25.39 -4.60
N ARG A 271 -2.91 -25.53 -5.91
CA ARG A 271 -2.66 -26.75 -6.68
C ARG A 271 -1.17 -27.08 -6.78
N LEU A 272 -0.30 -26.08 -6.96
CA LEU A 272 1.16 -26.26 -7.04
C LEU A 272 1.75 -26.98 -5.84
N THR A 273 1.14 -26.91 -4.67
CA THR A 273 1.60 -27.67 -3.47
C THR A 273 1.53 -29.18 -3.63
N LYS A 274 0.79 -29.68 -4.64
CA LYS A 274 0.63 -31.10 -4.95
C LYS A 274 1.31 -31.47 -6.27
N ASP A 275 1.28 -30.58 -7.25
CA ASP A 275 1.63 -30.88 -8.65
C ASP A 275 3.08 -30.50 -8.99
N CYS A 276 3.70 -29.58 -8.27
CA CYS A 276 5.07 -29.14 -8.54
C CYS A 276 6.09 -29.94 -7.70
N ASN A 277 6.90 -30.78 -8.36
CA ASN A 277 7.88 -31.64 -7.68
C ASN A 277 9.02 -30.85 -6.98
N GLN A 278 9.36 -29.66 -7.47
CA GLN A 278 10.38 -28.78 -6.90
C GLN A 278 9.85 -27.91 -5.75
N LEU A 279 8.53 -27.95 -5.47
CA LEU A 279 7.90 -27.19 -4.40
C LEU A 279 7.60 -28.08 -3.18
N ARG A 280 8.09 -27.68 -2.02
CA ARG A 280 7.74 -28.25 -0.71
C ARG A 280 6.91 -27.26 0.06
N TYR A 281 5.68 -27.58 0.39
CA TYR A 281 4.84 -26.76 1.27
C TYR A 281 4.91 -27.24 2.71
N TRP A 282 5.31 -26.34 3.62
CA TRP A 282 5.42 -26.58 5.06
C TRP A 282 4.49 -25.65 5.82
N PRO A 283 3.27 -26.09 6.13
CA PRO A 283 2.37 -25.35 7.01
C PRO A 283 2.91 -25.31 8.45
N ASN A 284 2.32 -24.48 9.29
CA ASN A 284 2.60 -24.39 10.73
C ASN A 284 4.10 -24.18 11.06
N THR A 285 4.79 -23.49 10.17
CA THR A 285 6.24 -23.27 10.26
C THR A 285 6.53 -21.78 10.46
N THR A 286 7.44 -21.48 11.38
CA THR A 286 7.88 -20.13 11.74
C THR A 286 9.36 -19.93 11.43
N VAL A 287 9.82 -18.69 11.42
CA VAL A 287 11.24 -18.35 11.32
C VAL A 287 11.69 -17.83 12.67
N ASP A 288 12.73 -18.45 13.23
CA ASP A 288 13.27 -18.09 14.54
C ASP A 288 14.61 -17.34 14.39
N GLU A 289 15.44 -17.71 13.42
CA GLU A 289 16.75 -17.11 13.20
C GLU A 289 17.14 -17.12 11.72
N VAL A 290 17.87 -16.10 11.29
CA VAL A 290 18.49 -15.98 9.96
C VAL A 290 19.93 -15.52 10.10
N VAL A 291 20.87 -16.25 9.53
CA VAL A 291 22.30 -15.92 9.55
C VAL A 291 22.84 -15.95 8.12
N TRP A 292 23.57 -14.92 7.73
CA TRP A 292 24.29 -14.92 6.47
C TRP A 292 25.65 -15.63 6.64
N ASN A 293 25.85 -16.72 5.93
CA ASN A 293 27.11 -17.40 5.89
C ASN A 293 28.01 -16.78 4.80
N HIS A 294 29.06 -16.07 5.25
CA HIS A 294 29.96 -15.35 4.34
C HIS A 294 30.89 -16.29 3.53
N GLN A 295 31.18 -17.50 4.05
CA GLN A 295 32.08 -18.44 3.37
C GLN A 295 31.37 -19.11 2.20
N ASP A 296 30.16 -19.59 2.44
CA ASP A 296 29.41 -20.39 1.49
C ASP A 296 28.37 -19.56 0.72
N GLN A 297 28.25 -18.24 1.01
CA GLN A 297 27.35 -17.29 0.32
C GLN A 297 25.89 -17.74 0.30
N HIS A 298 25.38 -18.23 1.43
CA HIS A 298 23.97 -18.63 1.60
C HIS A 298 23.39 -18.12 2.93
N LEU A 299 22.07 -18.23 3.07
CA LEU A 299 21.33 -17.91 4.29
C LEU A 299 21.09 -19.22 5.07
N GLU A 300 21.50 -19.27 6.32
CA GLU A 300 21.12 -20.31 7.26
C GLU A 300 19.88 -19.84 8.03
N VAL A 301 18.77 -20.57 7.89
CA VAL A 301 17.50 -20.21 8.50
C VAL A 301 17.08 -21.30 9.48
N THR A 302 16.98 -20.94 10.74
CA THR A 302 16.43 -21.82 11.77
C THR A 302 14.91 -21.65 11.79
N LEU A 303 14.22 -22.72 11.46
CA LEU A 303 12.76 -22.77 11.46
C LEU A 303 12.26 -23.33 12.79
N GLY A 304 11.04 -22.88 13.18
CA GLY A 304 10.28 -23.42 14.29
C GLY A 304 9.02 -24.18 13.83
N GLY A 305 8.30 -24.79 14.78
CA GLY A 305 7.11 -25.56 14.48
C GLY A 305 7.40 -26.99 14.01
N GLU A 306 6.63 -27.52 13.08
CA GLU A 306 6.74 -28.92 12.62
C GLU A 306 8.07 -29.22 11.91
N HIS A 307 8.74 -28.20 11.38
CA HIS A 307 9.97 -28.31 10.63
C HIS A 307 11.17 -27.68 11.36
N ALA A 308 11.16 -27.74 12.70
CA ALA A 308 12.14 -27.11 13.58
C ALA A 308 13.56 -27.66 13.38
N ARG A 309 14.33 -27.00 12.53
CA ARG A 309 15.77 -27.21 12.30
C ARG A 309 16.36 -26.09 11.48
N THR A 310 17.67 -26.03 11.35
CA THR A 310 18.36 -25.10 10.45
C THR A 310 18.40 -25.66 9.03
N HIS A 311 18.05 -24.81 8.08
CA HIS A 311 18.06 -25.08 6.64
C HIS A 311 18.90 -24.04 5.92
N ARG A 312 19.39 -24.39 4.72
CA ARG A 312 20.18 -23.51 3.86
C ARG A 312 19.34 -23.05 2.69
N PHE A 313 19.37 -21.74 2.43
CA PHE A 313 18.70 -21.12 1.30
C PHE A 313 19.60 -20.11 0.61
N ASP A 314 19.48 -20.00 -0.71
CA ASP A 314 20.17 -18.98 -1.49
C ASP A 314 19.42 -17.66 -1.48
N ARG A 315 18.08 -17.73 -1.39
CA ARG A 315 17.16 -16.58 -1.43
C ARG A 315 16.02 -16.75 -0.43
N ILE A 316 15.55 -15.60 0.07
CA ILE A 316 14.34 -15.52 0.89
C ILE A 316 13.41 -14.49 0.27
N VAL A 317 12.18 -14.91 -0.02
CA VAL A 317 11.06 -14.02 -0.41
C VAL A 317 10.07 -14.01 0.75
N ALA A 318 9.95 -12.87 1.42
CA ALA A 318 9.16 -12.71 2.64
C ALA A 318 7.92 -11.85 2.37
N ASN A 319 6.89 -12.43 1.75
CA ASN A 319 5.62 -11.75 1.47
C ASN A 319 4.71 -11.76 2.72
N VAL A 320 5.15 -11.07 3.75
CA VAL A 320 4.56 -11.06 5.10
C VAL A 320 3.60 -9.90 5.35
N GLY A 321 3.31 -9.11 4.31
CA GLY A 321 2.46 -7.93 4.36
C GLY A 321 3.18 -6.69 4.91
N TYR A 322 2.43 -5.61 5.12
CA TYR A 322 2.97 -4.29 5.42
C TYR A 322 2.25 -3.68 6.62
N ARG A 323 2.82 -2.61 7.16
CA ARG A 323 2.28 -1.84 8.28
C ARG A 323 2.48 -0.34 8.05
N PRO A 324 1.65 0.53 8.64
CA PRO A 324 1.83 1.97 8.53
C PRO A 324 3.12 2.44 9.23
N ASP A 325 3.84 3.38 8.62
CA ASP A 325 4.85 4.15 9.33
C ASP A 325 4.17 5.30 10.07
N ARG A 326 4.20 5.25 11.41
CA ARG A 326 3.58 6.23 12.31
C ARG A 326 4.58 7.26 12.83
N ASN A 327 5.87 7.10 12.54
CA ASN A 327 6.92 7.99 13.07
C ASN A 327 6.76 9.41 12.53
N ILE A 328 6.30 9.57 11.29
CA ILE A 328 6.13 10.85 10.62
C ILE A 328 5.23 11.83 11.40
N TYR A 329 4.15 11.33 12.02
CA TYR A 329 3.18 12.13 12.80
C TYR A 329 3.18 11.82 14.31
N ARG A 330 4.26 11.25 14.81
CA ARG A 330 4.36 10.86 16.22
C ARG A 330 4.05 11.99 17.20
N GLU A 331 4.29 13.24 16.82
CA GLU A 331 4.05 14.43 17.63
C GLU A 331 2.64 15.02 17.44
N LEU A 332 1.75 14.35 16.72
CA LEU A 332 0.34 14.72 16.56
C LEU A 332 -0.57 13.90 17.46
N GLN A 333 -1.75 14.44 17.77
CA GLN A 333 -2.77 13.78 18.58
C GLN A 333 -3.63 12.84 17.73
N VAL A 334 -3.02 11.78 17.20
CA VAL A 334 -3.71 10.74 16.45
C VAL A 334 -4.08 9.58 17.37
N HIS A 335 -5.35 9.21 17.38
CA HIS A 335 -5.84 8.06 18.13
C HIS A 335 -5.91 6.86 17.21
N GLU A 336 -5.06 5.87 17.45
CA GLU A 336 -4.92 4.67 16.63
C GLU A 336 -5.43 3.43 17.34
N CYS A 337 -5.95 2.49 16.57
CA CYS A 337 -6.28 1.16 17.04
C CYS A 337 -4.97 0.41 17.37
N TYR A 338 -4.85 -0.10 18.59
CA TYR A 338 -3.67 -0.85 19.04
C TYR A 338 -3.44 -2.15 18.26
N SER A 339 -4.48 -2.71 17.65
CA SER A 339 -4.44 -3.99 16.91
C SER A 339 -4.12 -3.78 15.42
N SER A 340 -4.85 -2.89 14.76
CA SER A 340 -4.71 -2.66 13.31
C SER A 340 -3.70 -1.56 12.97
N GLU A 341 -3.32 -0.70 13.93
CA GLU A 341 -2.49 0.50 13.72
C GLU A 341 -3.09 1.55 12.78
N GLY A 342 -4.37 1.43 12.44
CA GLY A 342 -5.14 2.45 11.70
C GLY A 342 -5.82 3.46 12.62
N PRO A 343 -6.31 4.61 12.09
CA PRO A 343 -7.10 5.58 12.85
C PRO A 343 -8.30 4.92 13.51
N ILE A 344 -8.52 5.20 14.80
CA ILE A 344 -9.42 4.38 15.66
C ILE A 344 -10.85 4.32 15.15
N LYS A 345 -11.41 5.42 14.63
CA LYS A 345 -12.81 5.44 14.15
C LYS A 345 -12.99 4.54 12.93
N LEU A 346 -12.11 4.68 11.94
CA LEU A 346 -12.15 3.83 10.75
C LEU A 346 -11.81 2.38 11.11
N ALA A 347 -10.81 2.15 11.94
CA ALA A 347 -10.44 0.81 12.39
C ALA A 347 -11.59 0.09 13.09
N ALA A 348 -12.37 0.79 13.94
CA ALA A 348 -13.54 0.21 14.59
C ALA A 348 -14.62 -0.21 13.57
N SER A 349 -14.88 0.62 12.55
CA SER A 349 -15.80 0.28 11.46
C SER A 349 -15.32 -0.95 10.68
N LEU A 350 -14.04 -0.98 10.29
CA LEU A 350 -13.45 -2.10 9.55
C LEU A 350 -13.49 -3.41 10.36
N LEU A 351 -13.21 -3.35 11.66
CA LEU A 351 -13.27 -4.52 12.54
C LEU A 351 -14.68 -5.08 12.68
N ALA A 352 -15.71 -4.24 12.64
CA ALA A 352 -17.11 -4.67 12.65
C ALA A 352 -17.54 -5.41 11.37
N HIS A 353 -16.80 -5.19 10.27
CA HIS A 353 -17.08 -5.76 8.94
C HIS A 353 -16.06 -6.84 8.53
N GLN A 354 -15.31 -7.42 9.48
CA GLN A 354 -14.33 -8.46 9.17
C GLN A 354 -14.97 -9.67 8.46
N GLY A 355 -14.32 -10.13 7.39
CA GLY A 355 -14.75 -11.30 6.62
C GLY A 355 -15.64 -10.97 5.40
N VAL A 356 -15.95 -9.70 5.18
CA VAL A 356 -16.60 -9.21 3.95
C VAL A 356 -15.54 -9.03 2.85
N ASP A 357 -15.91 -9.25 1.59
CA ASP A 357 -15.00 -9.04 0.45
C ASP A 357 -14.65 -7.56 0.32
N CYS A 358 -13.41 -7.26 -0.10
CA CYS A 358 -12.92 -5.89 -0.33
C CYS A 358 -13.74 -5.10 -1.36
N LEU A 359 -14.50 -5.78 -2.23
CA LEU A 359 -15.44 -5.18 -3.17
C LEU A 359 -16.73 -4.66 -2.50
N GLN A 360 -16.95 -5.00 -1.24
CA GLN A 360 -18.08 -4.53 -0.43
C GLN A 360 -17.53 -3.78 0.80
N PRO A 361 -16.89 -2.62 0.61
CA PRO A 361 -16.38 -1.86 1.73
C PRO A 361 -17.54 -1.44 2.66
N PRO A 362 -17.27 -1.27 3.97
CA PRO A 362 -18.26 -0.72 4.88
C PRO A 362 -18.68 0.69 4.42
N ASP A 363 -19.89 1.10 4.81
CA ASP A 363 -20.37 2.43 4.51
C ASP A 363 -19.36 3.49 4.94
N HIS A 364 -19.00 4.33 4.00
CA HIS A 364 -18.13 5.47 4.26
C HIS A 364 -18.93 6.58 4.93
N HIS A 365 -18.39 7.10 6.04
CA HIS A 365 -18.93 8.26 6.69
C HIS A 365 -17.79 9.26 6.95
N PRO A 366 -17.93 10.54 6.58
CA PRO A 366 -16.85 11.53 6.71
C PRO A 366 -16.23 11.59 8.11
N GLU A 367 -17.05 11.41 9.15
CA GLU A 367 -16.59 11.41 10.56
C GLU A 367 -15.59 10.28 10.90
N LEU A 368 -15.52 9.20 10.11
CA LEU A 368 -14.54 8.12 10.30
C LEU A 368 -13.11 8.57 9.99
N LEU A 369 -12.95 9.62 9.20
CA LEU A 369 -11.64 10.19 8.82
C LEU A 369 -11.10 11.18 9.87
N ARG A 370 -11.92 11.63 10.84
CA ARG A 370 -11.51 12.60 11.85
C ARG A 370 -10.61 11.99 12.91
N ASN A 371 -9.49 12.66 13.15
CA ASN A 371 -8.61 12.43 14.28
C ASN A 371 -8.82 13.48 15.39
N PRO A 372 -8.35 13.24 16.64
CA PRO A 372 -8.27 14.27 17.67
C PRO A 372 -7.39 15.47 17.27
N GLU A 373 -6.38 15.25 16.41
CA GLU A 373 -5.62 16.32 15.79
C GLU A 373 -6.45 16.97 14.68
N PRO A 374 -6.92 18.22 14.85
CA PRO A 374 -7.74 18.87 13.83
C PRO A 374 -6.93 19.11 12.55
N ASN A 375 -7.58 18.98 11.39
CA ASN A 375 -7.01 19.21 10.05
C ASN A 375 -5.82 18.29 9.69
N PHE A 376 -5.65 17.16 10.41
CA PHE A 376 -4.75 16.10 10.04
C PHE A 376 -5.55 14.85 9.64
N PHE A 377 -5.31 14.33 8.44
CA PHE A 377 -6.04 13.20 7.89
C PHE A 377 -5.09 12.14 7.34
N ILE A 378 -5.50 10.89 7.44
CA ILE A 378 -4.78 9.74 6.88
C ILE A 378 -5.71 9.07 5.88
N LEU A 379 -5.32 9.05 4.60
CA LEU A 379 -6.09 8.44 3.51
C LEU A 379 -5.30 7.29 2.86
N GLY A 380 -6.01 6.55 2.02
CA GLY A 380 -5.41 5.45 1.28
C GLY A 380 -5.17 4.21 2.14
N SER A 381 -4.32 3.31 1.66
CA SER A 381 -4.03 2.03 2.33
C SER A 381 -3.52 2.19 3.76
N LYS A 382 -2.84 3.29 4.08
CA LYS A 382 -2.37 3.60 5.43
C LYS A 382 -3.51 3.75 6.44
N SER A 383 -4.65 4.29 6.01
CA SER A 383 -5.84 4.45 6.86
C SER A 383 -6.45 3.11 7.30
N TYR A 384 -6.18 2.04 6.54
CA TYR A 384 -6.58 0.66 6.86
C TYR A 384 -5.61 -0.04 7.83
N GLY A 385 -4.53 0.63 8.20
CA GLY A 385 -3.52 0.09 9.11
C GLY A 385 -2.81 -1.12 8.50
N ARG A 386 -2.89 -2.28 9.18
CA ARG A 386 -2.34 -3.57 8.72
C ARG A 386 -3.29 -4.34 7.81
N GLY A 387 -4.49 -3.80 7.53
CA GLY A 387 -5.46 -4.42 6.62
C GLY A 387 -4.99 -4.35 5.16
N SER A 388 -5.27 -5.41 4.40
CA SER A 388 -4.88 -5.51 2.98
C SER A 388 -6.05 -5.32 2.01
N ASP A 389 -7.25 -5.01 2.53
CA ASP A 389 -8.49 -5.00 1.76
C ASP A 389 -8.82 -3.62 1.17
N PHE A 390 -7.84 -2.74 1.09
CA PHE A 390 -7.98 -1.42 0.51
C PHE A 390 -7.98 -1.48 -1.03
N LEU A 391 -8.98 -0.87 -1.65
CA LEU A 391 -9.07 -0.65 -3.09
C LEU A 391 -8.96 0.85 -3.43
N PHE A 392 -8.52 1.16 -4.66
CA PHE A 392 -8.40 2.54 -5.12
C PHE A 392 -9.75 3.28 -5.09
N GLN A 393 -10.84 2.63 -5.46
CA GLN A 393 -12.22 3.15 -5.35
C GLN A 393 -12.57 3.60 -3.93
N THR A 394 -12.13 2.84 -2.92
CA THR A 394 -12.26 3.24 -1.51
C THR A 394 -11.52 4.54 -1.22
N GLY A 395 -10.35 4.71 -1.84
CA GLY A 395 -9.57 5.95 -1.73
C GLY A 395 -10.29 7.15 -2.33
N LEU A 396 -10.94 6.99 -3.49
CA LEU A 396 -11.76 8.03 -4.11
C LEU A 396 -12.93 8.42 -3.18
N GLY A 397 -13.61 7.44 -2.58
CA GLY A 397 -14.63 7.67 -1.56
C GLY A 397 -14.11 8.48 -0.37
N GLN A 398 -12.92 8.13 0.15
CA GLN A 398 -12.29 8.88 1.25
C GLN A 398 -11.96 10.33 0.86
N ILE A 399 -11.48 10.57 -0.35
CA ILE A 399 -11.18 11.92 -0.86
C ILE A 399 -12.48 12.75 -0.91
N ARG A 400 -13.52 12.23 -1.53
CA ARG A 400 -14.83 12.87 -1.57
C ARG A 400 -15.34 13.23 -0.17
N ASP A 401 -15.34 12.28 0.73
CA ASP A 401 -15.84 12.44 2.10
C ASP A 401 -15.01 13.45 2.89
N LEU A 402 -13.70 13.46 2.70
CA LEU A 402 -12.81 14.47 3.30
C LEU A 402 -13.20 15.87 2.83
N PHE A 403 -13.34 16.10 1.51
CA PHE A 403 -13.64 17.43 0.99
C PHE A 403 -15.08 17.89 1.29
N ARG A 404 -16.04 16.98 1.39
CA ARG A 404 -17.37 17.29 1.96
C ARG A 404 -17.26 17.83 3.39
N MET A 405 -16.37 17.26 4.19
CA MET A 405 -16.19 17.65 5.59
C MET A 405 -15.46 18.98 5.77
N ILE A 406 -14.45 19.28 4.95
CA ILE A 406 -13.59 20.47 5.11
C ILE A 406 -14.06 21.67 4.28
N HIS A 407 -14.63 21.45 3.11
CA HIS A 407 -15.10 22.49 2.21
C HIS A 407 -16.59 22.84 2.45
N GLY A 408 -17.42 21.88 2.96
CA GLY A 408 -18.92 21.96 2.93
C GLY A 408 -19.38 21.90 1.47
N PRO A 409 -20.55 22.07 1.03
CA PRO A 409 -21.75 21.45 1.53
C PRO A 409 -21.77 19.92 1.32
N ASP A 410 -22.69 19.23 1.99
CA ASP A 410 -22.77 17.75 2.02
C ASP A 410 -23.00 17.10 0.64
N GLU A 411 -23.42 17.85 -0.37
CA GLU A 411 -23.71 17.36 -1.72
C GLU A 411 -22.53 17.43 -2.70
N LEU A 412 -21.36 17.91 -2.26
CA LEU A 412 -20.21 18.04 -3.14
C LEU A 412 -19.68 16.67 -3.58
N ASP A 413 -19.75 16.40 -4.87
CA ASP A 413 -19.14 15.24 -5.50
C ASP A 413 -18.59 15.59 -6.89
N LEU A 414 -17.28 15.82 -6.97
CA LEU A 414 -16.64 16.14 -8.25
C LEU A 414 -16.54 14.92 -9.18
N TYR A 415 -16.56 13.70 -8.62
CA TYR A 415 -16.51 12.49 -9.43
C TYR A 415 -17.83 12.25 -10.16
N ASP A 416 -18.98 12.47 -9.50
CA ASP A 416 -20.30 12.31 -10.11
C ASP A 416 -20.63 13.45 -11.09
N ASN A 417 -20.16 14.67 -10.82
CA ASN A 417 -20.43 15.83 -11.66
C ASN A 417 -19.81 15.72 -13.06
N VAL A 418 -18.65 15.07 -13.20
CA VAL A 418 -18.01 14.82 -14.50
C VAL A 418 -18.80 13.81 -15.30
N GLN A 419 -19.27 12.72 -14.70
CA GLN A 419 -20.11 11.71 -15.37
C GLN A 419 -21.43 12.29 -15.88
N ALA A 420 -22.05 13.18 -15.11
CA ALA A 420 -23.31 13.84 -15.51
C ALA A 420 -23.15 14.77 -16.73
N THR A 421 -21.93 15.26 -16.98
CA THR A 421 -21.62 16.13 -18.12
C THR A 421 -21.41 15.32 -19.40
N GLU A 422 -20.79 14.16 -19.32
CA GLU A 422 -20.57 13.25 -20.46
C GLU A 422 -21.89 12.67 -21.03
N HIS A 423 -22.90 12.47 -20.19
CA HIS A 423 -24.24 12.01 -20.63
C HIS A 423 -25.11 13.12 -21.22
N ARG A 424 -24.63 14.38 -21.27
CA ARG A 424 -25.38 15.54 -21.82
C ARG A 424 -24.81 16.06 -23.14
N LEU A 425 -23.71 15.51 -23.62
CA LEU A 425 -23.10 15.79 -24.93
C LEU A 425 -23.33 14.62 -25.89
#